data_80743a90bf1d1ffbeadf9317cc985aca
#
_entry.id   80743a90bf1d1ffbeadf9317cc985aca
#
_cell.length_a   1.000
_cell.length_b   1.000
_cell.length_c   1.000
_cell.angle_alpha   90.00
_cell.angle_beta   90.00
_cell.angle_gamma   90.00
#
_symmetry.space_group_name_H-M   'P 1'
#
loop_
_entity.id
_entity.type
_entity.pdbx_description
1 polymer ?
#
loop_
_entity_poly.entity_id
_entity_poly.type
_entity_poly.pdbx_seq_one_letter_code
_entity_poly.pdbx_strand_id
1 'polypeptide(L)'
;MKKFFMIATAKAVVCMTVFAALASVMTSCSKDDDKDSGENRLKFVNNMMQSSSATSCTWEGWHRRQFKDGSSWRNEGQQYAVIQFNRSSATATSGDGVLLYFEDANKTNFKEGSKFTWTVSDSQVKITHITHSEWYPMYAEYNTSEITVGSGSFYGHWWEKVDDRWEFNYTKSTFSDWSKYSL
;
A
#
# COMPACT_ATOMS: atom_id res chain seq x y z
N MET A 1 9.27 2.52 69.30
CA MET A 1 10.01 1.58 68.49
C MET A 1 9.22 0.28 68.41
N LYS A 2 9.13 -0.33 67.26
CA LYS A 2 8.35 -1.51 66.82
C LYS A 2 6.90 -1.19 66.39
N LYS A 3 6.69 -1.19 65.05
CA LYS A 3 5.64 -1.84 64.30
C LYS A 3 5.57 -1.22 62.88
N PHE A 4 6.44 -1.67 62.01
CA PHE A 4 6.26 -1.53 60.56
C PHE A 4 7.01 -2.70 59.89
N PHE A 5 6.39 -3.87 59.88
CA PHE A 5 6.73 -4.97 58.96
C PHE A 5 5.60 -5.97 59.04
N MET A 6 4.70 -5.91 58.03
CA MET A 6 3.83 -6.98 57.58
C MET A 6 2.60 -6.43 56.82
N ILE A 7 2.78 -5.90 55.68
CA ILE A 7 1.70 -5.79 54.67
C ILE A 7 2.28 -5.70 53.26
N ALA A 8 3.31 -6.47 52.95
CA ALA A 8 3.88 -6.45 51.58
C ALA A 8 3.85 -7.78 50.86
N THR A 9 3.32 -8.85 51.42
CA THR A 9 3.39 -10.19 50.81
C THR A 9 2.07 -10.74 50.28
N ALA A 10 0.96 -10.08 50.53
CA ALA A 10 -0.35 -10.59 50.07
C ALA A 10 -0.84 -10.03 48.74
N LYS A 11 -0.20 -8.97 48.20
CA LYS A 11 -0.58 -8.40 46.88
C LYS A 11 0.20 -8.92 45.70
N ALA A 12 1.32 -9.60 45.91
CA ALA A 12 2.13 -10.15 44.82
C ALA A 12 1.65 -11.50 44.30
N VAL A 13 0.92 -12.27 45.10
CA VAL A 13 0.44 -13.62 44.71
C VAL A 13 -0.83 -13.56 43.87
N VAL A 14 -1.67 -12.51 44.03
CA VAL A 14 -2.92 -12.38 43.25
C VAL A 14 -2.68 -11.89 41.82
N CYS A 15 -1.59 -11.15 41.57
CA CYS A 15 -1.28 -10.70 40.20
C CYS A 15 -0.68 -11.81 39.32
N MET A 16 0.00 -12.82 39.89
CA MET A 16 0.57 -13.89 39.05
C MET A 16 -0.45 -14.94 38.59
N THR A 17 -1.53 -15.13 39.34
CA THR A 17 -2.59 -16.09 38.91
C THR A 17 -3.53 -15.51 37.86
N VAL A 18 -3.68 -14.20 37.76
CA VAL A 18 -4.50 -13.58 36.71
C VAL A 18 -3.75 -13.53 35.37
N PHE A 19 -2.41 -13.40 35.36
CA PHE A 19 -1.62 -13.44 34.14
C PHE A 19 -1.51 -14.86 33.51
N ALA A 20 -1.54 -15.90 34.32
CA ALA A 20 -1.50 -17.28 33.82
C ALA A 20 -2.84 -17.72 33.19
N ALA A 21 -3.98 -17.14 33.63
CA ALA A 21 -5.29 -17.45 33.06
C ALA A 21 -5.60 -16.66 31.78
N LEU A 22 -4.94 -15.50 31.57
CA LEU A 22 -5.06 -14.73 30.32
C LEU A 22 -4.14 -15.22 29.20
N ALA A 23 -3.04 -15.91 29.54
CA ALA A 23 -2.13 -16.50 28.55
C ALA A 23 -2.71 -17.77 27.90
N SER A 24 -3.68 -18.44 28.51
CA SER A 24 -4.30 -19.66 27.97
C SER A 24 -5.53 -19.41 27.08
N VAL A 25 -6.04 -18.16 27.01
CA VAL A 25 -7.17 -17.80 26.13
C VAL A 25 -6.68 -17.17 24.81
N MET A 26 -5.40 -16.77 24.72
CA MET A 26 -4.82 -16.20 23.50
C MET A 26 -4.20 -17.22 22.53
N THR A 27 -4.28 -18.50 22.82
CA THR A 27 -3.71 -19.56 21.95
C THR A 27 -4.73 -20.26 21.05
N SER A 28 -5.95 -19.74 20.93
CA SER A 28 -6.95 -20.26 19.99
C SER A 28 -7.42 -19.23 18.95
N CYS A 29 -6.64 -18.16 18.68
CA CYS A 29 -6.79 -17.43 17.44
C CYS A 29 -6.06 -18.21 16.35
N SER A 30 -6.84 -18.81 15.52
CA SER A 30 -6.54 -19.67 14.40
C SER A 30 -5.29 -19.24 13.61
N LYS A 31 -4.31 -20.12 13.51
CA LYS A 31 -3.20 -20.06 12.57
C LYS A 31 -3.65 -20.05 11.09
N ASP A 32 -4.94 -20.20 10.84
CA ASP A 32 -5.50 -20.26 9.49
C ASP A 32 -5.79 -18.89 8.89
N ASP A 33 -6.17 -17.89 9.70
CA ASP A 33 -6.47 -16.53 9.19
C ASP A 33 -5.20 -15.79 8.75
N ASP A 34 -4.07 -15.96 9.45
CA ASP A 34 -2.80 -15.32 9.09
C ASP A 34 -2.19 -15.90 7.81
N LYS A 35 -2.43 -17.20 7.53
CA LYS A 35 -1.93 -17.86 6.33
C LYS A 35 -2.73 -17.43 5.10
N ASP A 36 -4.03 -17.32 5.21
CA ASP A 36 -4.93 -16.86 4.15
C ASP A 36 -4.65 -15.41 3.77
N SER A 37 -4.41 -14.53 4.74
CA SER A 37 -4.09 -13.12 4.49
C SER A 37 -2.74 -12.95 3.78
N GLY A 38 -1.72 -13.74 4.17
CA GLY A 38 -0.40 -13.73 3.53
C GLY A 38 -0.44 -14.24 2.09
N GLU A 39 -1.22 -15.27 1.81
CA GLU A 39 -1.41 -15.81 0.47
C GLU A 39 -2.15 -14.82 -0.43
N ASN A 40 -3.20 -14.18 0.06
CA ASN A 40 -3.95 -13.15 -0.66
C ASN A 40 -3.09 -11.93 -0.99
N ARG A 41 -2.25 -11.46 -0.05
CA ARG A 41 -1.28 -10.39 -0.30
C ARG A 41 -0.33 -10.74 -1.42
N LEU A 42 0.30 -11.89 -1.35
CA LEU A 42 1.26 -12.34 -2.37
C LEU A 42 0.59 -12.52 -3.73
N LYS A 43 -0.62 -13.06 -3.77
CA LYS A 43 -1.41 -13.21 -4.99
C LYS A 43 -1.70 -11.84 -5.64
N PHE A 44 -2.12 -10.84 -4.84
CA PHE A 44 -2.33 -9.49 -5.35
C PHE A 44 -1.02 -8.90 -5.92
N VAL A 45 0.09 -9.00 -5.19
CA VAL A 45 1.39 -8.52 -5.65
C VAL A 45 1.84 -9.22 -6.93
N ASN A 46 1.66 -10.54 -7.04
CA ASN A 46 2.00 -11.28 -8.25
C ASN A 46 1.16 -10.84 -9.46
N ASN A 47 -0.11 -10.50 -9.26
CA ASN A 47 -0.95 -9.93 -10.31
C ASN A 47 -0.43 -8.53 -10.70
N MET A 48 -0.11 -7.66 -9.72
CA MET A 48 0.45 -6.34 -9.96
C MET A 48 1.80 -6.41 -10.68
N MET A 49 2.62 -7.42 -10.39
CA MET A 49 3.90 -7.67 -11.08
C MET A 49 3.73 -8.43 -12.41
N GLN A 50 2.52 -8.86 -12.75
CA GLN A 50 2.20 -9.68 -13.94
C GLN A 50 2.95 -11.01 -14.02
N SER A 51 3.57 -11.43 -12.93
CA SER A 51 4.28 -12.72 -12.81
C SER A 51 4.64 -12.99 -11.35
N SER A 52 4.61 -14.27 -10.96
CA SER A 52 5.07 -14.71 -9.65
C SER A 52 6.59 -14.59 -9.45
N SER A 53 7.37 -14.51 -10.53
CA SER A 53 8.83 -14.40 -10.47
C SER A 53 9.38 -13.01 -10.80
N ALA A 54 8.55 -12.10 -11.34
CA ALA A 54 9.02 -10.77 -11.70
C ALA A 54 9.36 -9.94 -10.45
N THR A 55 10.49 -9.22 -10.53
CA THR A 55 10.94 -8.28 -9.49
C THR A 55 10.66 -6.83 -9.87
N SER A 56 10.18 -6.56 -11.08
CA SER A 56 9.79 -5.25 -11.56
C SER A 56 8.62 -5.34 -12.53
N CYS A 57 7.72 -4.36 -12.49
CA CYS A 57 6.66 -4.20 -13.48
C CYS A 57 6.36 -2.71 -13.66
N THR A 58 6.19 -2.31 -14.93
CA THR A 58 5.86 -0.93 -15.31
C THR A 58 4.46 -0.87 -15.88
N TRP A 59 3.72 0.14 -15.47
CA TRP A 59 2.37 0.44 -15.90
C TRP A 59 2.30 1.86 -16.43
N GLU A 60 1.45 2.14 -17.40
CA GLU A 60 1.23 3.48 -17.91
C GLU A 60 -0.20 3.74 -18.30
N GLY A 61 -0.64 4.96 -18.17
CA GLY A 61 -1.99 5.38 -18.55
C GLY A 61 -2.44 6.68 -17.90
N TRP A 62 -3.73 6.96 -18.02
CA TRP A 62 -4.29 8.17 -17.49
C TRP A 62 -4.51 8.09 -15.98
N HIS A 63 -4.19 9.18 -15.30
CA HIS A 63 -4.32 9.43 -13.88
C HIS A 63 -5.10 10.72 -13.70
N ARG A 64 -6.31 10.65 -13.13
CA ARG A 64 -7.24 11.76 -13.02
C ARG A 64 -7.55 12.07 -11.57
N ARG A 65 -7.26 13.30 -11.14
CA ARG A 65 -7.64 13.74 -9.81
C ARG A 65 -9.12 14.00 -9.71
N GLN A 66 -9.72 13.53 -8.63
CA GLN A 66 -11.12 13.72 -8.29
C GLN A 66 -11.25 14.18 -6.86
N PHE A 67 -12.08 15.19 -6.64
CA PHE A 67 -12.45 15.64 -5.30
C PHE A 67 -13.94 15.54 -5.10
N LYS A 68 -14.38 15.37 -3.85
CA LYS A 68 -15.78 15.26 -3.51
C LYS A 68 -16.40 16.63 -3.32
N ASP A 69 -17.50 16.89 -4.02
CA ASP A 69 -18.32 18.09 -3.89
C ASP A 69 -19.75 17.66 -3.55
N GLY A 70 -20.09 17.75 -2.26
CA GLY A 70 -21.32 17.18 -1.72
C GLY A 70 -21.36 15.66 -1.86
N SER A 71 -22.32 15.13 -2.61
CA SER A 71 -22.46 13.69 -2.88
C SER A 71 -21.80 13.22 -4.19
N SER A 72 -21.20 14.14 -4.97
CA SER A 72 -20.66 13.86 -6.30
C SER A 72 -19.16 14.00 -6.35
N TRP A 73 -18.50 13.21 -7.21
CA TRP A 73 -17.08 13.34 -7.53
C TRP A 73 -16.91 14.25 -8.74
N ARG A 74 -16.02 15.23 -8.62
CA ARG A 74 -15.63 16.15 -9.70
C ARG A 74 -14.20 15.90 -10.13
N ASN A 75 -13.96 15.98 -11.43
CA ASN A 75 -12.62 15.91 -12.01
C ASN A 75 -11.95 17.29 -11.90
N GLU A 76 -10.71 17.33 -11.39
CA GLU A 76 -9.91 18.55 -11.26
C GLU A 76 -8.81 18.63 -12.32
N GLY A 77 -8.40 17.51 -12.88
CA GLY A 77 -7.36 17.45 -13.90
C GLY A 77 -7.00 16.01 -14.22
N GLN A 78 -6.24 15.85 -15.29
CA GLN A 78 -5.67 14.54 -15.61
C GLN A 78 -4.23 14.69 -16.10
N GLN A 79 -3.46 13.64 -15.91
CA GLN A 79 -2.08 13.52 -16.32
C GLN A 79 -1.87 12.12 -16.89
N TYR A 80 -0.92 11.96 -17.78
CA TYR A 80 -0.48 10.63 -18.17
C TYR A 80 0.63 10.17 -17.22
N ALA A 81 0.44 9.03 -16.59
CA ALA A 81 1.37 8.51 -15.59
C ALA A 81 2.11 7.29 -16.13
N VAL A 82 3.39 7.17 -15.76
CA VAL A 82 4.18 5.95 -15.87
C VAL A 82 4.65 5.59 -14.48
N ILE A 83 4.27 4.42 -13.99
CA ILE A 83 4.59 3.95 -12.65
C ILE A 83 5.30 2.60 -12.72
N GLN A 84 6.44 2.49 -12.04
CA GLN A 84 7.18 1.25 -11.89
C GLN A 84 7.17 0.80 -10.45
N PHE A 85 6.82 -0.46 -10.23
CA PHE A 85 6.95 -1.15 -8.94
C PHE A 85 8.13 -2.12 -9.01
N ASN A 86 9.00 -2.08 -8.01
CA ASN A 86 10.12 -2.99 -7.83
C ASN A 86 9.98 -3.72 -6.50
N ARG A 87 10.42 -4.98 -6.43
CA ARG A 87 10.50 -5.76 -5.19
C ARG A 87 11.84 -6.50 -5.11
N SER A 88 12.33 -6.72 -3.91
CA SER A 88 13.62 -7.36 -3.67
C SER A 88 13.63 -8.86 -3.99
N SER A 89 12.49 -9.52 -3.96
CA SER A 89 12.35 -10.96 -4.25
C SER A 89 10.94 -11.30 -4.74
N ALA A 90 10.78 -12.48 -5.28
CA ALA A 90 9.49 -13.01 -5.76
C ALA A 90 8.41 -13.14 -4.67
N THR A 91 8.80 -13.18 -3.40
CA THR A 91 7.89 -13.31 -2.26
C THR A 91 7.70 -12.02 -1.47
N ALA A 92 8.41 -10.94 -1.84
CA ALA A 92 8.27 -9.66 -1.17
C ALA A 92 6.91 -9.02 -1.49
N THR A 93 6.24 -8.52 -0.45
CA THR A 93 4.96 -7.80 -0.52
C THR A 93 5.14 -6.29 -0.27
N SER A 94 6.36 -5.83 -0.46
CA SER A 94 6.78 -4.43 -0.36
C SER A 94 7.96 -4.16 -1.28
N GLY A 95 8.24 -2.89 -1.53
CA GLY A 95 9.38 -2.50 -2.34
C GLY A 95 9.47 -1.00 -2.55
N ASP A 96 10.15 -0.63 -3.60
CA ASP A 96 10.29 0.74 -4.07
C ASP A 96 9.68 0.92 -5.46
N GLY A 97 9.68 2.14 -5.93
CA GLY A 97 9.20 2.45 -7.27
C GLY A 97 9.47 3.89 -7.68
N VAL A 98 9.06 4.15 -8.91
CA VAL A 98 9.15 5.47 -9.54
C VAL A 98 7.81 5.78 -10.20
N LEU A 99 7.33 7.00 -10.01
CA LEU A 99 6.14 7.56 -10.64
C LEU A 99 6.55 8.81 -11.42
N LEU A 100 6.21 8.85 -12.71
CA LEU A 100 6.42 9.99 -13.60
C LEU A 100 5.07 10.47 -14.12
N TYR A 101 4.89 11.78 -14.15
CA TYR A 101 3.72 12.43 -14.76
C TYR A 101 4.09 13.22 -16.00
N PHE A 102 3.24 13.13 -17.01
CA PHE A 102 3.35 13.79 -18.30
C PHE A 102 2.05 14.53 -18.63
N GLU A 103 2.13 15.54 -19.44
CA GLU A 103 0.93 16.23 -19.97
C GLU A 103 0.20 15.38 -21.03
N ASP A 104 0.94 14.49 -21.70
CA ASP A 104 0.45 13.75 -22.87
C ASP A 104 0.91 12.28 -22.86
N ALA A 105 0.18 11.43 -23.58
CA ALA A 105 0.47 10.00 -23.71
C ALA A 105 1.73 9.67 -24.52
N ASN A 106 2.26 10.63 -25.28
CA ASN A 106 3.52 10.45 -26.03
C ASN A 106 4.73 10.66 -25.11
N LYS A 107 4.49 11.11 -23.88
CA LYS A 107 5.53 11.34 -22.86
C LYS A 107 6.59 12.37 -23.31
N THR A 108 6.16 13.39 -24.07
CA THR A 108 7.04 14.44 -24.57
C THR A 108 7.21 15.57 -23.55
N ASN A 109 6.15 15.88 -22.79
CA ASN A 109 6.13 16.95 -21.81
C ASN A 109 6.10 16.38 -20.38
N PHE A 110 7.30 16.13 -19.84
CA PHE A 110 7.46 15.72 -18.45
C PHE A 110 7.04 16.85 -17.51
N LYS A 111 6.22 16.54 -16.52
CA LYS A 111 5.78 17.50 -15.50
C LYS A 111 6.56 17.34 -14.21
N GLU A 112 6.46 16.17 -13.62
CA GLU A 112 7.02 15.89 -12.31
C GLU A 112 7.11 14.38 -12.09
N GLY A 113 7.83 13.97 -11.06
CA GLY A 113 7.91 12.56 -10.70
C GLY A 113 8.40 12.37 -9.28
N SER A 114 8.18 11.19 -8.75
CA SER A 114 8.57 10.83 -7.39
C SER A 114 9.11 9.42 -7.31
N LYS A 115 10.18 9.23 -6.54
CA LYS A 115 10.51 7.94 -5.97
C LYS A 115 9.57 7.66 -4.81
N PHE A 116 9.19 6.41 -4.63
CA PHE A 116 8.30 6.00 -3.55
C PHE A 116 8.68 4.64 -2.97
N THR A 117 8.20 4.34 -1.78
CA THR A 117 8.08 2.98 -1.26
C THR A 117 6.65 2.52 -1.32
N TRP A 118 6.43 1.21 -1.43
CA TRP A 118 5.10 0.63 -1.38
C TRP A 118 5.05 -0.59 -0.47
N THR A 119 3.89 -0.83 0.12
CA THR A 119 3.63 -2.00 0.96
C THR A 119 2.22 -2.51 0.71
N VAL A 120 2.04 -3.83 0.79
CA VAL A 120 0.72 -4.47 0.78
C VAL A 120 0.49 -5.11 2.13
N SER A 121 -0.55 -4.65 2.83
CA SER A 121 -1.07 -5.23 4.07
C SER A 121 -2.23 -6.19 3.75
N ASP A 122 -2.96 -6.65 4.75
CA ASP A 122 -4.03 -7.65 4.58
C ASP A 122 -5.22 -7.16 3.75
N SER A 123 -5.44 -5.87 3.66
CA SER A 123 -6.56 -5.28 2.90
C SER A 123 -6.14 -4.17 1.95
N GLN A 124 -4.94 -3.62 2.10
CA GLN A 124 -4.58 -2.34 1.50
C GLN A 124 -3.19 -2.35 0.88
N VAL A 125 -3.08 -1.75 -0.30
CA VAL A 125 -1.79 -1.31 -0.85
C VAL A 125 -1.60 0.17 -0.54
N LYS A 126 -0.39 0.53 -0.09
CA LYS A 126 0.00 1.90 0.24
C LYS A 126 1.27 2.28 -0.50
N ILE A 127 1.27 3.49 -1.06
CA ILE A 127 2.42 4.15 -1.68
C ILE A 127 2.79 5.35 -0.80
N THR A 128 4.08 5.48 -0.47
CA THR A 128 4.62 6.61 0.30
C THR A 128 5.73 7.28 -0.51
N HIS A 129 5.52 8.54 -0.88
CA HIS A 129 6.46 9.31 -1.67
C HIS A 129 7.73 9.64 -0.88
N ILE A 130 8.89 9.58 -1.54
CA ILE A 130 10.21 9.88 -0.95
C ILE A 130 10.72 11.22 -1.46
N THR A 131 10.77 11.41 -2.77
CA THR A 131 11.33 12.65 -3.37
C THR A 131 10.44 13.86 -3.08
N HIS A 132 9.13 13.65 -3.10
CA HIS A 132 8.11 14.62 -2.73
C HIS A 132 7.44 14.19 -1.43
N SER A 133 8.16 14.30 -0.33
CA SER A 133 7.65 13.91 1.00
C SER A 133 6.46 14.75 1.49
N GLU A 134 6.24 15.90 0.87
CA GLU A 134 5.07 16.76 1.06
C GLU A 134 3.79 16.21 0.39
N TRP A 135 3.93 15.28 -0.57
CA TRP A 135 2.77 14.62 -1.17
C TRP A 135 2.14 13.63 -0.20
N TYR A 136 0.83 13.60 -0.20
CA TYR A 136 0.11 12.64 0.63
C TYR A 136 0.40 11.21 0.18
N PRO A 137 0.52 10.26 1.12
CA PRO A 137 0.55 8.85 0.79
C PRO A 137 -0.73 8.45 0.04
N MET A 138 -0.60 7.64 -0.99
CA MET A 138 -1.72 7.06 -1.72
C MET A 138 -2.00 5.64 -1.21
N TYR A 139 -3.26 5.28 -1.09
CA TYR A 139 -3.66 3.94 -0.69
C TYR A 139 -4.91 3.47 -1.44
N ALA A 140 -5.07 2.17 -1.58
CA ALA A 140 -6.27 1.54 -2.14
C ALA A 140 -6.52 0.18 -1.49
N GLU A 141 -7.79 -0.18 -1.32
CA GLU A 141 -8.19 -1.49 -0.82
C GLU A 141 -8.28 -2.49 -1.97
N TYR A 142 -7.45 -3.52 -1.96
CA TYR A 142 -7.40 -4.51 -3.05
C TYR A 142 -8.40 -5.67 -2.85
N ASN A 143 -9.02 -5.79 -1.68
CA ASN A 143 -10.07 -6.77 -1.40
C ASN A 143 -11.47 -6.28 -1.79
N THR A 144 -11.57 -5.07 -2.32
CA THR A 144 -12.81 -4.43 -2.78
C THR A 144 -12.77 -4.20 -4.28
N SER A 145 -13.81 -3.56 -4.83
CA SER A 145 -13.81 -3.10 -6.22
C SER A 145 -13.03 -1.81 -6.47
N GLU A 146 -12.33 -1.28 -5.46
CA GLU A 146 -11.58 -0.01 -5.60
C GLU A 146 -10.39 -0.13 -6.53
N ILE A 147 -9.76 -1.30 -6.57
CA ILE A 147 -8.58 -1.56 -7.39
C ILE A 147 -8.68 -2.94 -8.03
N THR A 148 -8.43 -3.02 -9.30
CA THR A 148 -8.47 -4.26 -10.08
C THR A 148 -7.18 -4.42 -10.87
N VAL A 149 -6.57 -5.61 -10.77
CA VAL A 149 -5.41 -5.99 -11.56
C VAL A 149 -5.77 -7.21 -12.42
N GLY A 150 -5.80 -7.00 -13.72
CA GLY A 150 -6.01 -8.05 -14.72
C GLY A 150 -4.74 -8.38 -15.50
N SER A 151 -4.87 -9.23 -16.52
CA SER A 151 -3.78 -9.49 -17.46
C SER A 151 -3.55 -8.25 -18.34
N GLY A 152 -2.46 -7.53 -18.06
CA GLY A 152 -2.08 -6.31 -18.78
C GLY A 152 -2.92 -5.07 -18.47
N SER A 153 -3.81 -5.10 -17.48
CA SER A 153 -4.61 -3.97 -17.05
C SER A 153 -4.55 -3.76 -15.53
N PHE A 154 -4.50 -2.51 -15.10
CA PHE A 154 -4.45 -2.12 -13.70
C PHE A 154 -5.22 -0.81 -13.54
N TYR A 155 -6.38 -0.83 -12.89
CA TYR A 155 -7.27 0.32 -12.81
C TYR A 155 -7.99 0.39 -11.47
N GLY A 156 -8.48 1.58 -11.14
CA GLY A 156 -9.22 1.84 -9.90
C GLY A 156 -8.99 3.23 -9.38
N HIS A 157 -8.93 3.34 -8.04
CA HIS A 157 -8.75 4.60 -7.35
C HIS A 157 -7.64 4.51 -6.32
N TRP A 158 -6.74 5.51 -6.32
CA TRP A 158 -5.82 5.79 -5.23
C TRP A 158 -6.41 6.90 -4.36
N TRP A 159 -6.53 6.66 -3.08
CA TRP A 159 -7.01 7.63 -2.11
C TRP A 159 -5.82 8.36 -1.48
N GLU A 160 -5.89 9.69 -1.43
CA GLU A 160 -5.00 10.52 -0.63
C GLU A 160 -5.67 10.93 0.68
N LYS A 161 -6.98 11.20 0.62
CA LYS A 161 -7.84 11.59 1.75
C LYS A 161 -9.26 11.08 1.49
N VAL A 162 -10.13 11.21 2.48
CA VAL A 162 -11.54 10.78 2.40
C VAL A 162 -12.30 11.43 1.24
N ASP A 163 -11.96 12.68 0.90
CA ASP A 163 -12.64 13.46 -0.14
C ASP A 163 -11.73 13.80 -1.34
N ASP A 164 -10.59 13.12 -1.47
CA ASP A 164 -9.60 13.36 -2.52
C ASP A 164 -9.00 12.02 -2.99
N ARG A 165 -9.17 11.73 -4.27
CA ARG A 165 -8.69 10.49 -4.88
C ARG A 165 -8.22 10.69 -6.30
N TRP A 166 -7.46 9.72 -6.77
CA TRP A 166 -7.01 9.62 -8.14
C TRP A 166 -7.62 8.39 -8.81
N GLU A 167 -8.46 8.61 -9.81
CA GLU A 167 -8.90 7.55 -10.71
C GLU A 167 -7.76 7.23 -11.69
N PHE A 168 -7.42 5.97 -11.84
CA PHE A 168 -6.39 5.53 -12.78
C PHE A 168 -6.84 4.39 -13.66
N ASN A 169 -6.32 4.37 -14.88
CA ASN A 169 -6.51 3.28 -15.83
C ASN A 169 -5.21 3.06 -16.58
N TYR A 170 -4.50 2.02 -16.18
CA TYR A 170 -3.17 1.70 -16.67
C TYR A 170 -3.17 0.42 -17.51
N THR A 171 -2.28 0.39 -18.48
CA THR A 171 -1.89 -0.80 -19.23
C THR A 171 -0.44 -1.14 -18.92
N LYS A 172 -0.07 -2.40 -19.08
CA LYS A 172 1.32 -2.83 -18.91
C LYS A 172 2.21 -2.11 -19.93
N SER A 173 3.32 -1.54 -19.43
CA SER A 173 4.23 -0.72 -20.22
C SER A 173 5.59 -1.39 -20.40
N THR A 174 6.25 -1.05 -21.51
CA THR A 174 7.65 -1.35 -21.80
C THR A 174 8.56 -0.13 -21.63
N PHE A 175 8.07 0.93 -20.98
CA PHE A 175 8.84 2.15 -20.75
C PHE A 175 10.14 1.84 -20.00
N SER A 176 11.26 2.38 -20.48
CA SER A 176 12.61 2.12 -19.96
C SER A 176 13.49 3.37 -19.80
N ASP A 177 13.02 4.52 -20.23
CA ASP A 177 13.80 5.78 -20.29
C ASP A 177 13.93 6.52 -18.95
N TRP A 178 13.95 5.78 -17.84
CA TRP A 178 13.96 6.32 -16.45
C TRP A 178 15.13 7.28 -16.18
N SER A 179 16.29 7.02 -16.78
CA SER A 179 17.49 7.83 -16.59
C SER A 179 17.41 9.25 -17.14
N LYS A 180 16.41 9.54 -17.98
CA LYS A 180 16.19 10.90 -18.53
C LYS A 180 15.59 11.84 -17.49
N TYR A 181 15.06 11.32 -16.37
CA TYR A 181 14.33 12.10 -15.38
C TYR A 181 15.10 12.08 -14.06
N SER A 182 15.51 13.27 -13.61
CA SER A 182 16.17 13.47 -12.31
C SER A 182 15.11 13.51 -11.21
N LEU A 183 15.13 12.53 -10.29
CA LEU A 183 14.20 12.40 -9.17
C LEU A 183 14.94 12.33 -7.83
#